data_d79f2ad1796a772c4e926d7005ff68f2
#
_entry.id   d79f2ad1796a772c4e926d7005ff68f2
#
_cell.length_a   1.000
_cell.length_b   1.000
_cell.length_c   1.000
_cell.angle_alpha   90.00
_cell.angle_beta   90.00
_cell.angle_gamma   90.00
#
_symmetry.space_group_name_H-M   'P 1'
#
loop_
_entity.id
_entity.type
_entity.pdbx_description
1 polymer ?
#
loop_
_entity_poly.entity_id
_entity_poly.type
_entity_poly.pdbx_seq_one_letter_code
_entity_poly.pdbx_strand_id
1 'polypeptide(L)'
;TPTRRQRQMCIRDRVKGKVGHFDWHLPSLGMISLYDGNGASLWDLSDSQWNKVQKTTLSLRPQVGGFFDYGGTFNSLKNGEMLAMCGIGDWITGVLEKDGAPVASVVPKEGGIQWTESYCIGKGSEKADIVKKFIQYMLSPQGQVKSAQMAAYPGFAITKSGRAKLIEVDRKEAERTGQIDGMANDPITLVKDGRIHYRNIPVQQSLEDWNDFWSEYKNA
;
A
#
# COMPACT_ATOMS: atom_id res chain seq x y z
N THR A 1 -16.01 -23.92 -22.61
CA THR A 1 -15.20 -23.09 -21.67
C THR A 1 -16.09 -22.07 -20.97
N PRO A 2 -15.97 -21.85 -19.65
CA PRO A 2 -16.78 -20.89 -18.92
C PRO A 2 -16.65 -19.49 -19.52
N THR A 3 -17.75 -18.77 -19.64
CA THR A 3 -17.76 -17.37 -20.09
C THR A 3 -16.99 -16.48 -19.12
N ARG A 4 -16.59 -15.27 -19.56
CA ARG A 4 -15.94 -14.28 -18.67
C ARG A 4 -16.77 -13.99 -17.41
N ARG A 5 -18.12 -13.90 -17.55
CA ARG A 5 -19.05 -13.67 -16.43
C ARG A 5 -19.08 -14.85 -15.45
N GLN A 6 -19.10 -16.09 -15.96
CA GLN A 6 -19.06 -17.30 -15.12
C GLN A 6 -17.74 -17.40 -14.36
N ARG A 7 -16.60 -17.09 -15.00
CA ARG A 7 -15.29 -17.04 -14.33
C ARG A 7 -15.24 -15.98 -13.22
N GLN A 8 -15.82 -14.81 -13.46
CA GLN A 8 -15.89 -13.74 -12.43
C GLN A 8 -16.78 -14.16 -11.26
N MET A 9 -17.91 -14.83 -11.49
CA MET A 9 -18.75 -15.37 -10.41
C MET A 9 -18.01 -16.42 -9.60
N CYS A 10 -17.36 -17.38 -10.24
CA CYS A 10 -16.56 -18.40 -9.53
C CYS A 10 -15.43 -17.79 -8.69
N ILE A 11 -14.77 -16.72 -9.15
CA ILE A 11 -13.74 -16.02 -8.37
C ILE A 11 -14.39 -15.32 -7.17
N ARG A 12 -15.50 -14.60 -7.35
CA ARG A 12 -16.22 -13.94 -6.26
C ARG A 12 -16.62 -14.90 -5.16
N ASP A 13 -17.16 -16.06 -5.53
CA ASP A 13 -17.59 -17.09 -4.57
C ASP A 13 -16.40 -17.66 -3.79
N ARG A 14 -15.25 -17.82 -4.45
CA ARG A 14 -14.03 -18.32 -3.82
C ARG A 14 -13.41 -17.37 -2.81
N VAL A 15 -13.59 -16.07 -2.98
CA VAL A 15 -13.02 -15.02 -2.11
C VAL A 15 -14.05 -14.44 -1.15
N LYS A 16 -15.28 -14.95 -1.14
CA LYS A 16 -16.34 -14.48 -0.23
C LYS A 16 -15.89 -14.64 1.23
N GLY A 17 -15.86 -13.53 1.97
CA GLY A 17 -15.37 -13.49 3.34
C GLY A 17 -13.87 -13.75 3.50
N LYS A 18 -13.08 -13.64 2.40
CA LYS A 18 -11.63 -13.87 2.38
C LYS A 18 -10.82 -12.66 1.94
N VAL A 19 -11.46 -11.52 1.77
CA VAL A 19 -10.80 -10.24 1.51
C VAL A 19 -10.77 -9.45 2.81
N GLY A 20 -9.59 -9.04 3.25
CA GLY A 20 -9.41 -8.16 4.40
C GLY A 20 -9.12 -6.73 3.97
N HIS A 21 -9.50 -5.80 4.80
CA HIS A 21 -9.04 -4.42 4.72
C HIS A 21 -8.13 -4.11 5.91
N PHE A 22 -7.03 -3.42 5.65
CA PHE A 22 -6.36 -2.70 6.71
C PHE A 22 -7.29 -1.57 7.17
N ASP A 23 -7.50 -1.44 8.50
CA ASP A 23 -8.49 -0.50 9.05
C ASP A 23 -8.02 0.95 8.94
N TRP A 24 -7.96 1.41 7.72
CA TRP A 24 -7.62 2.79 7.39
C TRP A 24 -8.38 3.26 6.14
N HIS A 25 -9.24 4.25 6.31
CA HIS A 25 -10.13 4.75 5.27
C HIS A 25 -9.39 5.27 4.03
N LEU A 26 -8.34 6.10 4.21
CA LEU A 26 -7.67 6.77 3.09
C LEU A 26 -7.12 5.79 2.04
N PRO A 27 -6.20 4.86 2.35
CA PRO A 27 -5.69 3.97 1.33
C PRO A 27 -6.75 3.02 0.80
N SER A 28 -7.68 2.56 1.64
CA SER A 28 -8.71 1.60 1.23
C SER A 28 -9.71 2.23 0.24
N LEU A 29 -10.28 3.38 0.57
CA LEU A 29 -11.20 4.09 -0.33
C LEU A 29 -10.48 4.66 -1.55
N GLY A 30 -9.22 5.09 -1.41
CA GLY A 30 -8.40 5.52 -2.53
C GLY A 30 -8.18 4.40 -3.55
N MET A 31 -7.94 3.15 -3.13
CA MET A 31 -7.83 1.99 -4.03
C MET A 31 -9.14 1.72 -4.76
N ILE A 32 -10.28 1.89 -4.10
CA ILE A 32 -11.60 1.75 -4.73
C ILE A 32 -11.85 2.89 -5.72
N SER A 33 -11.43 4.10 -5.38
CA SER A 33 -11.48 5.25 -6.30
C SER A 33 -10.65 5.01 -7.58
N LEU A 34 -9.47 4.40 -7.47
CA LEU A 34 -8.68 3.96 -8.63
C LEU A 34 -9.44 2.94 -9.48
N TYR A 35 -10.06 1.95 -8.85
CA TYR A 35 -10.88 0.96 -9.55
C TYR A 35 -12.04 1.60 -10.31
N ASP A 36 -12.65 2.65 -9.77
CA ASP A 36 -13.72 3.41 -10.39
C ASP A 36 -13.25 4.35 -11.52
N GLY A 37 -11.95 4.40 -11.78
CA GLY A 37 -11.35 5.15 -12.88
C GLY A 37 -10.97 6.59 -12.54
N ASN A 38 -10.88 6.94 -11.27
CA ASN A 38 -10.60 8.31 -10.82
C ASN A 38 -9.09 8.62 -10.67
N GLY A 39 -8.19 7.90 -11.34
CA GLY A 39 -6.75 8.06 -11.17
C GLY A 39 -6.24 9.49 -11.27
N ALA A 40 -6.74 10.27 -12.22
CA ALA A 40 -6.36 11.69 -12.38
C ALA A 40 -6.91 12.62 -11.28
N SER A 41 -8.02 12.25 -10.63
CA SER A 41 -8.70 13.03 -9.59
C SER A 41 -8.88 12.22 -8.30
N LEU A 42 -7.94 11.32 -8.02
CA LEU A 42 -8.05 10.32 -6.95
C LEU A 42 -8.49 10.90 -5.59
N TRP A 43 -8.04 12.11 -5.27
CA TRP A 43 -8.30 12.80 -4.01
C TRP A 43 -9.16 14.05 -4.17
N ASP A 44 -9.56 14.37 -5.41
CA ASP A 44 -10.38 15.53 -5.77
C ASP A 44 -11.63 15.04 -6.53
N LEU A 45 -12.51 14.35 -5.79
CA LEU A 45 -13.69 13.71 -6.34
C LEU A 45 -14.87 14.67 -6.36
N SER A 46 -15.52 14.80 -7.51
CA SER A 46 -16.86 15.42 -7.55
C SER A 46 -17.87 14.59 -6.75
N ASP A 47 -19.00 15.16 -6.36
CA ASP A 47 -20.06 14.45 -5.63
C ASP A 47 -20.53 13.19 -6.36
N SER A 48 -20.60 13.25 -7.69
CA SER A 48 -20.99 12.07 -8.48
C SER A 48 -19.95 10.95 -8.44
N GLN A 49 -18.66 11.29 -8.45
CA GLN A 49 -17.57 10.34 -8.31
C GLN A 49 -17.51 9.76 -6.89
N TRP A 50 -17.66 10.61 -5.89
CA TRP A 50 -17.72 10.17 -4.48
C TRP A 50 -18.89 9.21 -4.25
N ASN A 51 -20.09 9.55 -4.71
CA ASN A 51 -21.26 8.66 -4.64
C ASN A 51 -21.02 7.32 -5.34
N LYS A 52 -20.26 7.31 -6.45
CA LYS A 52 -19.90 6.06 -7.13
C LYS A 52 -18.94 5.23 -6.28
N VAL A 53 -17.90 5.84 -5.70
CA VAL A 53 -16.95 5.17 -4.81
C VAL A 53 -17.67 4.55 -3.61
N GLN A 54 -18.61 5.27 -2.99
CA GLN A 54 -19.43 4.74 -1.90
C GLN A 54 -20.24 3.50 -2.32
N LYS A 55 -20.94 3.57 -3.46
CA LYS A 55 -21.72 2.43 -3.98
C LYS A 55 -20.83 1.23 -4.31
N THR A 56 -19.68 1.46 -4.94
CA THR A 56 -18.72 0.40 -5.23
C THR A 56 -18.21 -0.24 -3.95
N THR A 57 -17.84 0.56 -2.95
CA THR A 57 -17.38 0.11 -1.64
C THR A 57 -18.42 -0.79 -0.96
N LEU A 58 -19.65 -0.33 -0.84
CA LEU A 58 -20.74 -1.11 -0.24
C LEU A 58 -20.99 -2.43 -1.00
N SER A 59 -20.83 -2.43 -2.32
CA SER A 59 -20.98 -3.66 -3.12
C SER A 59 -19.92 -4.72 -2.84
N LEU A 60 -18.80 -4.35 -2.25
CA LEU A 60 -17.72 -5.27 -1.87
C LEU A 60 -17.97 -5.92 -0.49
N ARG A 61 -18.85 -5.36 0.33
CA ARG A 61 -19.06 -5.80 1.71
C ARG A 61 -19.26 -7.32 1.87
N PRO A 62 -20.02 -8.01 1.00
CA PRO A 62 -20.21 -9.46 1.09
C PRO A 62 -18.94 -10.28 0.87
N GLN A 63 -17.87 -9.69 0.30
CA GLN A 63 -16.59 -10.34 0.07
C GLN A 63 -15.61 -10.14 1.23
N VAL A 64 -15.89 -9.15 2.10
CA VAL A 64 -14.98 -8.73 3.16
C VAL A 64 -15.14 -9.60 4.38
N GLY A 65 -14.06 -10.24 4.80
CA GLY A 65 -13.98 -11.08 6.00
C GLY A 65 -13.62 -10.30 7.27
N GLY A 66 -13.03 -9.10 7.12
CA GLY A 66 -12.69 -8.29 8.29
C GLY A 66 -11.90 -7.03 7.98
N PHE A 67 -11.76 -6.23 9.02
CA PHE A 67 -10.95 -5.01 9.07
C PHE A 67 -9.86 -5.22 10.12
N PHE A 68 -8.63 -5.01 9.78
CA PHE A 68 -7.50 -5.47 10.57
C PHE A 68 -6.53 -4.32 10.88
N ASP A 69 -5.98 -4.35 12.07
CA ASP A 69 -4.77 -3.60 12.42
C ASP A 69 -3.51 -4.29 11.84
N TYR A 70 -2.32 -3.82 12.21
CA TYR A 70 -1.06 -4.41 11.75
C TYR A 70 -0.92 -5.88 12.17
N GLY A 71 -1.16 -6.19 13.45
CA GLY A 71 -1.04 -7.55 13.99
C GLY A 71 -2.04 -8.51 13.36
N GLY A 72 -3.28 -8.08 13.24
CA GLY A 72 -4.35 -8.82 12.57
C GLY A 72 -4.05 -9.07 11.09
N THR A 73 -3.48 -8.08 10.39
CA THR A 73 -3.07 -8.21 8.99
C THR A 73 -1.98 -9.29 8.83
N PHE A 74 -0.92 -9.24 9.66
CA PHE A 74 0.13 -10.26 9.64
C PHE A 74 -0.42 -11.66 9.89
N ASN A 75 -1.21 -11.82 10.94
CA ASN A 75 -1.75 -13.12 11.34
C ASN A 75 -2.72 -13.69 10.31
N SER A 76 -3.65 -12.89 9.83
CA SER A 76 -4.68 -13.34 8.88
C SER A 76 -4.10 -13.76 7.52
N LEU A 77 -3.07 -13.07 7.04
CA LEU A 77 -2.35 -13.44 5.82
C LEU A 77 -1.46 -14.69 6.05
N LYS A 78 -0.72 -14.73 7.16
CA LYS A 78 0.17 -15.85 7.48
C LYS A 78 -0.57 -17.16 7.62
N ASN A 79 -1.74 -17.14 8.25
CA ASN A 79 -2.55 -18.33 8.51
C ASN A 79 -3.51 -18.67 7.36
N GLY A 80 -3.53 -17.89 6.26
CA GLY A 80 -4.44 -18.11 5.14
C GLY A 80 -5.91 -17.84 5.47
N GLU A 81 -6.20 -17.15 6.56
CA GLU A 81 -7.53 -16.69 6.90
C GLU A 81 -8.05 -15.72 5.86
N MET A 82 -7.22 -14.75 5.47
CA MET A 82 -7.45 -13.84 4.34
C MET A 82 -6.60 -14.24 3.14
N LEU A 83 -7.20 -14.24 1.96
CA LEU A 83 -6.55 -14.51 0.68
C LEU A 83 -6.06 -13.24 -0.01
N ALA A 84 -6.61 -12.09 0.35
CA ALA A 84 -6.19 -10.79 -0.12
C ALA A 84 -6.36 -9.76 0.99
N MET A 85 -5.46 -8.77 1.02
CA MET A 85 -5.51 -7.65 1.94
C MET A 85 -5.37 -6.35 1.15
N CYS A 86 -6.28 -5.40 1.38
CA CYS A 86 -6.30 -4.10 0.75
C CYS A 86 -5.92 -3.00 1.75
N GLY A 87 -5.40 -1.88 1.26
CA GLY A 87 -5.17 -0.68 2.07
C GLY A 87 -3.88 -0.65 2.87
N ILE A 88 -2.98 -1.62 2.67
CA ILE A 88 -1.68 -1.71 3.35
C ILE A 88 -0.54 -1.87 2.34
N GLY A 89 0.69 -1.55 2.77
CA GLY A 89 1.86 -1.59 1.92
C GLY A 89 2.51 -2.95 1.77
N ASP A 90 3.35 -3.05 0.76
CA ASP A 90 4.13 -4.22 0.36
C ASP A 90 5.15 -4.69 1.39
N TRP A 91 5.54 -3.83 2.33
CA TRP A 91 6.47 -4.18 3.40
C TRP A 91 5.96 -5.33 4.29
N ILE A 92 4.63 -5.44 4.50
CA ILE A 92 4.03 -6.56 5.25
C ILE A 92 4.25 -7.87 4.52
N THR A 93 3.93 -7.92 3.22
CA THR A 93 4.18 -9.13 2.43
C THR A 93 5.66 -9.46 2.37
N GLY A 94 6.52 -8.44 2.31
CA GLY A 94 7.96 -8.61 2.35
C GLY A 94 8.47 -9.28 3.62
N VAL A 95 7.94 -8.91 4.78
CA VAL A 95 8.27 -9.56 6.05
C VAL A 95 7.74 -11.00 6.06
N LEU A 96 6.48 -11.21 5.67
CA LEU A 96 5.85 -12.53 5.64
C LEU A 96 6.52 -13.49 4.64
N GLU A 97 6.94 -13.00 3.48
CA GLU A 97 7.65 -13.78 2.48
C GLU A 97 9.02 -14.24 3.00
N LYS A 98 9.74 -13.38 3.73
CA LYS A 98 11.00 -13.77 4.41
C LYS A 98 10.78 -14.87 5.45
N ASP A 99 9.62 -14.88 6.10
CA ASP A 99 9.20 -15.93 7.04
C ASP A 99 8.67 -17.20 6.34
N GLY A 100 8.68 -17.25 5.00
CA GLY A 100 8.24 -18.39 4.21
C GLY A 100 6.73 -18.46 3.97
N ALA A 101 5.96 -17.41 4.28
CA ALA A 101 4.55 -17.35 3.95
C ALA A 101 4.32 -17.22 2.43
N PRO A 102 3.35 -17.92 1.82
CA PRO A 102 3.09 -17.88 0.39
C PRO A 102 2.26 -16.65 -0.01
N VAL A 103 2.79 -15.47 0.22
CA VAL A 103 2.15 -14.18 -0.06
C VAL A 103 3.03 -13.33 -0.98
N ALA A 104 2.41 -12.44 -1.74
CA ALA A 104 3.12 -11.49 -2.60
C ALA A 104 2.34 -10.19 -2.71
N SER A 105 3.07 -9.09 -2.94
CA SER A 105 2.46 -7.79 -3.25
C SER A 105 2.14 -7.68 -4.73
N VAL A 106 1.02 -7.03 -5.03
CA VAL A 106 0.57 -6.78 -6.40
C VAL A 106 0.11 -5.33 -6.52
N VAL A 107 0.61 -4.62 -7.52
CA VAL A 107 0.01 -3.38 -7.99
C VAL A 107 -0.99 -3.73 -9.09
N PRO A 108 -2.31 -3.59 -8.86
CA PRO A 108 -3.32 -3.90 -9.86
C PRO A 108 -3.15 -3.04 -11.12
N LYS A 109 -3.80 -3.44 -12.22
CA LYS A 109 -3.77 -2.66 -13.46
C LYS A 109 -4.42 -1.27 -13.31
N GLU A 110 -5.34 -1.13 -12.39
CA GLU A 110 -6.00 0.13 -12.01
C GLU A 110 -5.04 1.10 -11.32
N GLY A 111 -3.96 0.59 -10.74
CA GLY A 111 -2.94 1.38 -10.06
C GLY A 111 -2.77 1.04 -8.59
N GLY A 112 -1.86 1.77 -7.95
CA GLY A 112 -1.57 1.68 -6.52
C GLY A 112 -1.40 3.05 -5.90
N ILE A 113 -1.30 3.07 -4.58
CA ILE A 113 -1.10 4.29 -3.81
C ILE A 113 0.21 4.18 -3.05
N GLN A 114 1.05 5.20 -3.18
CA GLN A 114 2.30 5.35 -2.44
C GLN A 114 2.16 6.42 -1.37
N TRP A 115 2.65 6.11 -0.17
CA TRP A 115 2.88 7.14 0.85
C TRP A 115 4.38 7.46 0.95
N THR A 116 4.66 8.61 1.55
CA THR A 116 6.02 9.07 1.81
C THR A 116 6.17 9.31 3.31
N GLU A 117 7.18 8.73 3.89
CA GLU A 117 7.58 9.01 5.27
C GLU A 117 8.70 10.05 5.27
N SER A 118 8.66 10.97 6.20
CA SER A 118 9.61 12.07 6.30
C SER A 118 10.19 12.18 7.69
N TYR A 119 11.48 12.46 7.78
CA TYR A 119 12.12 12.85 9.02
C TYR A 119 11.91 14.33 9.28
N CYS A 120 11.43 14.67 10.47
CA CYS A 120 11.22 16.06 10.87
C CYS A 120 12.00 16.36 12.15
N ILE A 121 12.44 17.61 12.28
CA ILE A 121 13.05 18.13 13.52
C ILE A 121 12.02 19.05 14.18
N GLY A 122 11.64 18.78 15.42
CA GLY A 122 10.72 19.63 16.17
C GLY A 122 11.28 21.04 16.33
N LYS A 123 10.42 22.05 16.14
CA LYS A 123 10.78 23.45 16.35
C LYS A 123 11.27 23.66 17.78
N GLY A 124 12.43 24.29 17.95
CA GLY A 124 13.04 24.52 19.26
C GLY A 124 13.79 23.32 19.86
N SER A 125 13.98 22.23 19.11
CA SER A 125 14.75 21.08 19.58
C SER A 125 16.22 21.46 19.84
N GLU A 126 16.70 21.24 21.05
CA GLU A 126 18.13 21.37 21.41
C GLU A 126 19.00 20.25 20.80
N LYS A 127 18.38 19.21 20.25
CA LYS A 127 19.05 18.04 19.64
C LYS A 127 19.14 18.13 18.11
N ALA A 128 18.83 19.27 17.50
CA ALA A 128 18.75 19.43 16.05
C ALA A 128 20.00 18.93 15.30
N ASP A 129 21.19 19.18 15.82
CA ASP A 129 22.43 18.76 15.16
C ASP A 129 22.68 17.25 15.21
N ILE A 130 22.28 16.59 16.28
CA ILE A 130 22.33 15.13 16.38
C ILE A 130 21.32 14.51 15.41
N VAL A 131 20.11 15.07 15.33
CA VAL A 131 19.06 14.59 14.41
C VAL A 131 19.50 14.78 12.97
N LYS A 132 20.13 15.89 12.62
CA LYS A 132 20.71 16.09 11.26
C LYS A 132 21.74 15.02 10.91
N LYS A 133 22.64 14.68 11.83
CA LYS A 133 23.63 13.59 11.64
C LYS A 133 22.94 12.24 11.44
N PHE A 134 21.90 11.96 12.20
CA PHE A 134 21.08 10.76 12.03
C PHE A 134 20.42 10.70 10.65
N ILE A 135 19.77 11.80 10.21
CA ILE A 135 19.17 11.90 8.86
C ILE A 135 20.23 11.72 7.77
N GLN A 136 21.39 12.35 7.91
CA GLN A 136 22.50 12.15 6.96
C GLN A 136 22.95 10.68 6.89
N TYR A 137 23.05 10.00 8.03
CA TYR A 137 23.34 8.56 8.04
C TYR A 137 22.23 7.77 7.34
N MET A 138 20.95 8.03 7.65
CA MET A 138 19.82 7.32 7.02
C MET A 138 19.75 7.52 5.52
N LEU A 139 20.22 8.67 5.00
CA LEU A 139 20.28 8.95 3.56
C LEU A 139 21.60 8.46 2.92
N SER A 140 22.57 7.99 3.69
CA SER A 140 23.79 7.39 3.16
C SER A 140 23.51 6.03 2.52
N PRO A 141 24.38 5.53 1.60
CA PRO A 141 24.22 4.19 1.02
C PRO A 141 24.05 3.09 2.07
N GLN A 142 24.82 3.16 3.16
CA GLN A 142 24.78 2.19 4.25
C GLN A 142 23.49 2.28 5.05
N GLY A 143 23.04 3.49 5.39
CA GLY A 143 21.78 3.72 6.10
C GLY A 143 20.57 3.25 5.27
N GLN A 144 20.59 3.48 3.96
CA GLN A 144 19.53 3.02 3.06
C GLN A 144 19.47 1.49 2.98
N VAL A 145 20.62 0.81 2.93
CA VAL A 145 20.66 -0.67 3.00
C VAL A 145 20.09 -1.18 4.32
N LYS A 146 20.50 -0.56 5.45
CA LYS A 146 19.98 -0.94 6.78
C LYS A 146 18.47 -0.73 6.88
N SER A 147 17.94 0.35 6.31
CA SER A 147 16.50 0.59 6.24
C SER A 147 15.78 -0.48 5.40
N ALA A 148 16.31 -0.82 4.23
CA ALA A 148 15.72 -1.85 3.36
C ALA A 148 15.76 -3.26 3.97
N GLN A 149 16.76 -3.55 4.80
CA GLN A 149 16.93 -4.85 5.47
C GLN A 149 16.28 -4.91 6.86
N MET A 150 15.55 -3.88 7.29
CA MET A 150 14.91 -3.86 8.60
C MET A 150 13.91 -5.01 8.74
N ALA A 151 13.99 -5.76 9.84
CA ALA A 151 13.19 -6.96 10.01
C ALA A 151 11.69 -6.68 10.19
N ALA A 152 11.36 -5.61 10.91
CA ALA A 152 9.97 -5.31 11.28
C ALA A 152 9.28 -4.36 10.31
N TYR A 153 10.02 -3.45 9.68
CA TYR A 153 9.47 -2.42 8.80
C TYR A 153 10.49 -2.04 7.72
N PRO A 154 10.72 -2.91 6.73
CA PRO A 154 11.69 -2.65 5.68
C PRO A 154 11.29 -1.43 4.84
N GLY A 155 12.19 -0.48 4.72
CA GLY A 155 12.03 0.73 3.94
C GLY A 155 12.52 0.57 2.51
N PHE A 156 12.18 1.52 1.67
CA PHE A 156 12.69 1.63 0.30
C PHE A 156 14.03 2.39 0.28
N ALA A 157 15.01 1.94 -0.49
CA ALA A 157 16.22 2.70 -0.76
C ALA A 157 15.90 3.84 -1.76
N ILE A 158 15.67 5.05 -1.23
CA ILE A 158 15.19 6.20 -2.01
C ILE A 158 16.27 6.95 -2.77
N THR A 159 17.54 6.73 -2.43
CA THR A 159 18.67 7.39 -3.13
C THR A 159 19.26 6.45 -4.18
N LYS A 160 19.76 7.03 -5.31
CA LYS A 160 20.43 6.24 -6.36
C LYS A 160 21.62 5.45 -5.80
N SER A 161 22.43 6.07 -4.93
CA SER A 161 23.58 5.41 -4.30
C SER A 161 23.16 4.34 -3.30
N GLY A 162 22.06 4.53 -2.58
CA GLY A 162 21.46 3.53 -1.69
C GLY A 162 20.95 2.31 -2.45
N ARG A 163 20.22 2.51 -3.56
CA ARG A 163 19.79 1.43 -4.45
C ARG A 163 20.96 0.65 -5.03
N ALA A 164 21.97 1.36 -5.57
CA ALA A 164 23.18 0.71 -6.09
C ALA A 164 23.86 -0.13 -5.01
N LYS A 165 24.00 0.41 -3.80
CA LYS A 165 24.59 -0.32 -2.68
C LYS A 165 23.73 -1.52 -2.24
N LEU A 166 22.42 -1.42 -2.23
CA LEU A 166 21.52 -2.54 -1.94
C LEU A 166 21.68 -3.66 -2.97
N ILE A 167 21.72 -3.32 -4.26
CA ILE A 167 21.95 -4.31 -5.34
C ILE A 167 23.29 -5.02 -5.17
N GLU A 168 24.33 -4.29 -4.75
CA GLU A 168 25.67 -4.86 -4.51
C GLU A 168 25.69 -5.84 -3.36
N VAL A 169 25.03 -5.51 -2.22
CA VAL A 169 25.16 -6.29 -0.97
C VAL A 169 24.02 -7.27 -0.74
N ASP A 170 22.86 -7.02 -1.34
CA ASP A 170 21.65 -7.85 -1.19
C ASP A 170 20.74 -7.74 -2.43
N ARG A 171 21.25 -8.28 -3.54
CA ARG A 171 20.52 -8.27 -4.81
C ARG A 171 19.15 -8.91 -4.71
N LYS A 172 19.02 -9.98 -3.91
CA LYS A 172 17.75 -10.69 -3.71
C LYS A 172 16.69 -9.79 -3.09
N GLU A 173 17.06 -9.00 -2.09
CA GLU A 173 16.16 -8.01 -1.49
C GLU A 173 15.79 -6.89 -2.48
N ALA A 174 16.76 -6.41 -3.27
CA ALA A 174 16.50 -5.42 -4.30
C ALA A 174 15.51 -5.94 -5.37
N GLU A 175 15.66 -7.19 -5.80
CA GLU A 175 14.73 -7.84 -6.74
C GLU A 175 13.34 -8.03 -6.14
N ARG A 176 13.25 -8.53 -4.91
CA ARG A 176 11.99 -8.76 -4.20
C ARG A 176 11.18 -7.46 -4.05
N THR A 177 11.84 -6.35 -3.77
CA THR A 177 11.21 -5.04 -3.57
C THR A 177 11.07 -4.21 -4.86
N GLY A 178 11.47 -4.76 -6.01
CA GLY A 178 11.42 -4.04 -7.29
C GLY A 178 12.40 -2.88 -7.40
N GLN A 179 13.48 -2.88 -6.61
CA GLN A 179 14.44 -1.78 -6.59
C GLN A 179 15.54 -1.92 -7.65
N ILE A 180 15.30 -2.68 -8.70
CA ILE A 180 16.18 -2.77 -9.89
C ILE A 180 15.48 -2.11 -11.06
N ASP A 181 16.15 -1.15 -11.66
CA ASP A 181 15.60 -0.36 -12.77
C ASP A 181 15.13 -1.26 -13.93
N GLY A 182 13.92 -0.99 -14.41
CA GLY A 182 13.33 -1.73 -15.54
C GLY A 182 12.63 -3.04 -15.16
N MET A 183 12.58 -3.42 -13.90
CA MET A 183 11.72 -4.52 -13.46
C MET A 183 10.24 -4.13 -13.53
N ALA A 184 9.36 -5.09 -13.81
CA ALA A 184 7.92 -4.85 -13.93
C ALA A 184 7.27 -4.29 -12.65
N ASN A 185 7.87 -4.55 -11.49
CA ASN A 185 7.47 -4.05 -10.18
C ASN A 185 8.33 -2.87 -9.68
N ASP A 186 9.17 -2.27 -10.54
CA ASP A 186 9.94 -1.08 -10.17
C ASP A 186 8.99 0.11 -9.92
N PRO A 187 8.85 0.57 -8.65
CA PRO A 187 7.89 1.59 -8.30
C PRO A 187 8.23 2.96 -8.92
N ILE A 188 9.48 3.24 -9.24
CA ILE A 188 9.86 4.48 -9.93
C ILE A 188 9.29 4.47 -11.36
N THR A 189 9.40 3.35 -12.06
CA THR A 189 8.78 3.16 -13.37
C THR A 189 7.26 3.24 -13.25
N LEU A 190 6.66 2.54 -12.30
CA LEU A 190 5.20 2.55 -12.09
C LEU A 190 4.65 3.96 -11.76
N VAL A 191 5.40 4.79 -11.02
CA VAL A 191 5.04 6.19 -10.78
C VAL A 191 5.13 7.01 -12.07
N LYS A 192 6.21 6.86 -12.85
CA LYS A 192 6.38 7.57 -14.13
C LYS A 192 5.29 7.21 -15.14
N ASP A 193 4.84 5.97 -15.13
CA ASP A 193 3.79 5.44 -16.01
C ASP A 193 2.37 5.80 -15.51
N GLY A 194 2.26 6.56 -14.43
CA GLY A 194 0.98 6.98 -13.86
C GLY A 194 0.18 5.83 -13.22
N ARG A 195 0.81 4.71 -12.94
CA ARG A 195 0.19 3.54 -12.29
C ARG A 195 0.25 3.60 -10.77
N ILE A 196 1.17 4.37 -10.20
CA ILE A 196 1.25 4.64 -8.77
C ILE A 196 1.01 6.11 -8.52
N HIS A 197 0.08 6.41 -7.63
CA HIS A 197 -0.33 7.75 -7.23
C HIS A 197 0.13 8.03 -5.80
N TYR A 198 0.53 9.27 -5.54
CA TYR A 198 0.86 9.67 -4.18
C TYR A 198 -0.39 9.76 -3.31
N ARG A 199 -0.30 9.27 -2.08
CA ARG A 199 -1.34 9.49 -1.09
C ARG A 199 -1.43 10.97 -0.75
N ASN A 200 -2.65 11.48 -0.74
CA ASN A 200 -2.98 12.84 -0.34
C ASN A 200 -4.21 12.81 0.58
N ILE A 201 -4.67 13.96 1.00
CA ILE A 201 -5.95 14.15 1.69
C ILE A 201 -7.03 14.47 0.65
N PRO A 202 -8.30 14.15 0.92
CA PRO A 202 -9.42 14.57 0.08
C PRO A 202 -9.51 16.09 -0.05
N VAL A 203 -9.98 16.57 -1.21
CA VAL A 203 -10.05 18.01 -1.53
C VAL A 203 -11.48 18.53 -1.41
N GLN A 204 -12.46 17.91 -2.09
CA GLN A 204 -13.85 18.38 -2.07
C GLN A 204 -14.62 17.84 -0.85
N GLN A 205 -14.42 16.58 -0.52
CA GLN A 205 -14.96 16.00 0.72
C GLN A 205 -13.96 16.24 1.85
N SER A 206 -14.46 16.35 3.08
CA SER A 206 -13.60 16.42 4.26
C SER A 206 -13.00 15.03 4.60
N LEU A 207 -11.94 15.03 5.41
CA LEU A 207 -11.43 13.79 6.01
C LEU A 207 -12.47 13.09 6.90
N GLU A 208 -13.34 13.88 7.53
CA GLU A 208 -14.43 13.41 8.36
C GLU A 208 -15.47 12.66 7.53
N ASP A 209 -15.90 13.20 6.37
CA ASP A 209 -16.81 12.51 5.45
C ASP A 209 -16.28 11.13 5.02
N TRP A 210 -14.98 11.04 4.74
CA TRP A 210 -14.33 9.77 4.37
C TRP A 210 -14.29 8.79 5.54
N ASN A 211 -14.00 9.28 6.75
CA ASN A 211 -13.95 8.45 7.95
C ASN A 211 -15.35 7.98 8.39
N ASP A 212 -16.35 8.86 8.28
CA ASP A 212 -17.75 8.53 8.62
C ASP A 212 -18.29 7.47 7.67
N PHE A 213 -18.08 7.65 6.37
CA PHE A 213 -18.45 6.63 5.39
C PHE A 213 -17.69 5.31 5.62
N TRP A 214 -16.42 5.34 5.99
CA TRP A 214 -15.65 4.15 6.34
C TRP A 214 -16.25 3.42 7.55
N SER A 215 -16.70 4.17 8.53
CA SER A 215 -17.38 3.64 9.72
C SER A 215 -18.74 3.01 9.35
N GLU A 216 -19.50 3.66 8.49
CA GLU A 216 -20.75 3.09 7.94
C GLU A 216 -20.47 1.77 7.20
N TYR A 217 -19.50 1.75 6.30
CA TYR A 217 -19.11 0.56 5.55
C TYR A 217 -18.71 -0.62 6.44
N LYS A 218 -17.99 -0.36 7.53
CA LYS A 218 -17.62 -1.43 8.48
C LYS A 218 -18.83 -2.08 9.14
N ASN A 219 -19.88 -1.33 9.33
CA ASN A 219 -21.11 -1.75 10.03
C ASN A 219 -22.22 -2.24 9.07
N ALA A 220 -22.01 -2.18 7.77
CA ALA A 220 -23.00 -2.57 6.75
C ALA A 220 -23.23 -4.09 6.65
#